data_039a9ac68c5ace01beadb8825b9a987a
#
_entry.id   039a9ac68c5ace01beadb8825b9a987a
#
_cell.length_a   1.000
_cell.length_b   1.000
_cell.length_c   1.000
_cell.angle_alpha   90.00
_cell.angle_beta   90.00
_cell.angle_gamma   90.00
#
_symmetry.space_group_name_H-M   'P 1'
#
loop_
_entity.id
_entity.type
_entity.pdbx_description
1 polymer ?
#
loop_
_entity_poly.entity_id
_entity_poly.type
_entity_poly.pdbx_seq_one_letter_code
_entity_poly.pdbx_strand_id
1 'polypeptide(L)'
;MKPDSSVDNRLLSAAGRQLIVFTVIALLSVAALMFALNWLAGLTSSTAGGSRTAVDIETNTITTYLRDEPPQMNSMIATDAVSGMILNHVMEGLLRYDQLGNLEGGVAERWQQNGSEITFWLRDDSRWSDGQPVTAHDFVFAWRNAVSPAIGSQYAFILYPILNAEKINNGELPLESLGVRAEDDRTLVVTLETPIAYFDRMVAFVTFLPAREDFYTATNGRYGADADEMLFNGPYVMTSWVHGSSMRLERNPYYWDDNRGRIEVINFAHMTSDPNTLLNLFKDKQIVMADLGATMLEEAMLQGWQIQSFQEGTVFFIEFNHRDGRLTRNLNLRKAFYLAQDSGELVNRVIKLPGYLPGESLFPGWLRGVEDSLRDEYPAPIYNRNIALARQHLQMALDELGLEQLPQMTLLTGDTPTSRMQAEYYQEVFKRNLGIDVIIDAQIFRQRLEKMTSGDFDMVMAGWGPDYDDPLTFADLFSSWNLNNRGRYASDALDAQVRIAQSSLDTVERMNAFGEIQRLLYEDVVIIPNYERGYVYVTDPRLRGLIRRVIGAEIDFTYAWIEE
;
A
#
# COMPACT_ATOMS: atom_id res chain seq x y z
N MET A 1 52.00 74.67 36.39
CA MET A 1 50.90 73.82 36.77
C MET A 1 50.87 72.66 35.74
N LYS A 2 51.30 71.47 36.16
CA LYS A 2 51.16 70.23 35.34
C LYS A 2 49.86 69.59 35.76
N PRO A 3 48.99 69.10 34.82
CA PRO A 3 47.78 68.36 35.19
C PRO A 3 48.17 66.93 35.63
N ASP A 4 47.53 66.52 36.70
CA ASP A 4 47.71 65.22 37.35
C ASP A 4 47.14 64.11 36.51
N SER A 5 48.00 63.20 35.96
CA SER A 5 47.65 62.10 35.06
C SER A 5 47.37 60.80 35.79
N SER A 6 47.11 60.85 37.12
CA SER A 6 47.02 59.64 37.94
C SER A 6 45.60 59.05 38.11
N VAL A 7 44.54 59.74 37.68
CA VAL A 7 43.14 59.28 37.90
C VAL A 7 42.63 58.41 36.75
N ASP A 8 43.10 58.61 35.52
CA ASP A 8 42.58 57.86 34.32
C ASP A 8 43.07 56.42 34.23
N ASN A 9 44.28 56.11 34.73
CA ASN A 9 44.83 54.74 34.61
C ASN A 9 44.18 53.71 35.54
N ARG A 10 43.52 54.10 36.62
CA ARG A 10 42.82 53.18 37.53
C ARG A 10 41.44 52.84 37.06
N LEU A 11 40.72 53.70 36.38
CA LEU A 11 39.39 53.46 35.83
C LEU A 11 39.48 52.57 34.58
N LEU A 12 40.46 52.77 33.70
CA LEU A 12 40.75 51.96 32.55
C LEU A 12 41.17 50.52 32.96
N SER A 13 41.92 50.35 34.05
CA SER A 13 42.30 49.04 34.57
C SER A 13 41.13 48.28 35.21
N ALA A 14 40.17 48.95 35.83
CA ALA A 14 38.98 48.33 36.40
C ALA A 14 37.98 47.89 35.31
N ALA A 15 37.74 48.74 34.31
CA ALA A 15 36.92 48.42 33.16
C ALA A 15 37.53 47.27 32.31
N GLY A 16 38.84 47.27 32.12
CA GLY A 16 39.55 46.20 31.43
C GLY A 16 39.43 44.83 32.13
N ARG A 17 39.55 44.85 33.50
CA ARG A 17 39.34 43.62 34.29
C ARG A 17 37.89 43.10 34.21
N GLN A 18 36.90 43.97 34.24
CA GLN A 18 35.50 43.59 34.08
C GLN A 18 35.23 43.00 32.67
N LEU A 19 35.77 43.61 31.61
CA LEU A 19 35.65 43.11 30.26
C LEU A 19 36.25 41.69 30.11
N ILE A 20 37.43 41.46 30.67
CA ILE A 20 38.09 40.16 30.68
C ILE A 20 37.22 39.14 31.43
N VAL A 21 36.69 39.47 32.60
CA VAL A 21 35.83 38.58 33.38
C VAL A 21 34.54 38.25 32.60
N PHE A 22 33.88 39.24 31.98
CA PHE A 22 32.69 38.96 31.14
C PHE A 22 33.01 38.10 29.93
N THR A 23 34.15 38.33 29.26
CA THR A 23 34.58 37.51 28.12
C THR A 23 34.87 36.07 28.54
N VAL A 24 35.52 35.85 29.66
CA VAL A 24 35.78 34.50 30.19
C VAL A 24 34.48 33.79 30.60
N ILE A 25 33.55 34.48 31.24
CA ILE A 25 32.23 33.92 31.59
C ILE A 25 31.45 33.55 30.32
N ALA A 26 31.44 34.42 29.31
CA ALA A 26 30.77 34.16 28.03
C ALA A 26 31.38 32.94 27.33
N LEU A 27 32.70 32.82 27.26
CA LEU A 27 33.39 31.66 26.68
C LEU A 27 33.11 30.36 27.45
N LEU A 28 33.10 30.41 28.79
CA LEU A 28 32.75 29.26 29.62
C LEU A 28 31.27 28.86 29.43
N SER A 29 30.36 29.82 29.28
CA SER A 29 28.94 29.55 29.02
C SER A 29 28.73 28.90 27.66
N VAL A 30 29.43 29.38 26.63
CA VAL A 30 29.39 28.77 25.27
C VAL A 30 29.99 27.35 25.29
N ALA A 31 31.10 27.15 26.00
CA ALA A 31 31.71 25.84 26.16
C ALA A 31 30.79 24.85 26.91
N ALA A 32 30.15 25.32 27.99
CA ALA A 32 29.15 24.52 28.73
C ALA A 32 27.94 24.19 27.90
N LEU A 33 27.44 25.11 27.08
CA LEU A 33 26.34 24.90 26.15
C LEU A 33 26.71 23.88 25.07
N MET A 34 27.90 24.00 24.48
CA MET A 34 28.39 23.02 23.50
C MET A 34 28.60 21.64 24.12
N PHE A 35 29.08 21.58 25.35
CA PHE A 35 29.21 20.32 26.08
C PHE A 35 27.84 19.71 26.39
N ALA A 36 26.86 20.51 26.83
CA ALA A 36 25.49 20.06 27.07
C ALA A 36 24.81 19.59 25.76
N LEU A 37 24.99 20.31 24.64
CA LEU A 37 24.49 19.91 23.34
C LEU A 37 25.14 18.62 22.83
N ASN A 38 26.47 18.46 23.01
CA ASN A 38 27.16 17.21 22.66
C ASN A 38 26.74 16.06 23.57
N TRP A 39 26.50 16.29 24.84
CA TRP A 39 26.00 15.28 25.77
C TRP A 39 24.55 14.89 25.44
N LEU A 40 23.68 15.87 25.13
CA LEU A 40 22.31 15.62 24.63
C LEU A 40 22.32 14.85 23.30
N ALA A 41 23.19 15.25 22.35
CA ALA A 41 23.36 14.54 21.09
C ALA A 41 23.89 13.11 21.31
N GLY A 42 24.74 12.89 22.30
CA GLY A 42 25.19 11.54 22.72
C GLY A 42 24.06 10.69 23.32
N LEU A 43 23.14 11.28 24.06
CA LEU A 43 21.96 10.60 24.59
C LEU A 43 20.94 10.26 23.49
N THR A 44 20.78 11.13 22.50
CA THR A 44 19.89 10.87 21.34
C THR A 44 20.53 9.90 20.33
N SER A 45 21.86 9.87 20.20
CA SER A 45 22.56 8.90 19.34
C SER A 45 22.63 7.50 19.93
N SER A 46 22.51 7.32 21.24
CA SER A 46 22.47 5.96 21.84
C SER A 46 21.13 5.24 21.69
N THR A 47 20.06 5.94 21.27
CA THR A 47 18.76 5.35 20.92
C THR A 47 18.45 5.37 19.41
N ALA A 48 19.25 6.11 18.60
CA ALA A 48 19.11 6.19 17.15
C ALA A 48 20.35 5.74 16.37
N GLY A 49 21.33 5.17 17.04
CA GLY A 49 22.62 4.75 16.47
C GLY A 49 22.65 3.31 15.98
N GLY A 50 21.63 2.90 15.19
CA GLY A 50 21.81 1.78 14.28
C GLY A 50 22.80 2.20 13.19
N SER A 51 23.75 1.31 12.83
CA SER A 51 24.70 1.47 11.74
C SER A 51 24.03 2.14 10.54
N ARG A 52 24.62 3.22 10.04
CA ARG A 52 24.18 3.88 8.79
C ARG A 52 24.65 3.11 7.55
N THR A 53 25.02 1.84 7.70
CA THR A 53 25.40 0.95 6.61
C THR A 53 24.19 0.11 6.19
N ALA A 54 24.07 -0.12 4.87
CA ALA A 54 22.98 -0.93 4.31
C ALA A 54 22.89 -2.32 4.94
N VAL A 55 24.04 -2.92 5.25
CA VAL A 55 24.20 -4.24 5.87
C VAL A 55 25.21 -4.15 7.01
N ASP A 56 24.81 -4.56 8.19
CA ASP A 56 25.67 -4.77 9.34
C ASP A 56 25.70 -6.26 9.67
N ILE A 57 26.84 -6.90 9.40
CA ILE A 57 27.03 -8.34 9.61
C ILE A 57 27.11 -8.68 11.10
N GLU A 58 27.73 -7.81 11.91
CA GLU A 58 27.94 -8.07 13.35
C GLU A 58 26.63 -8.14 14.12
N THR A 59 25.69 -7.28 13.77
CA THR A 59 24.35 -7.22 14.40
C THR A 59 23.26 -7.90 13.58
N ASN A 60 23.60 -8.52 12.45
CA ASN A 60 22.68 -9.13 11.50
C ASN A 60 21.52 -8.17 11.14
N THR A 61 21.87 -6.94 10.78
CA THR A 61 20.94 -5.85 10.54
C THR A 61 20.97 -5.41 9.08
N ILE A 62 19.80 -5.14 8.51
CA ILE A 62 19.67 -4.44 7.23
C ILE A 62 18.98 -3.08 7.42
N THR A 63 19.38 -2.12 6.59
CA THR A 63 18.70 -0.82 6.47
C THR A 63 18.09 -0.68 5.09
N THR A 64 16.84 -0.27 5.04
CA THR A 64 16.05 -0.12 3.82
C THR A 64 15.13 1.10 3.91
N TYR A 65 14.13 1.18 3.03
CA TYR A 65 13.17 2.28 2.98
C TYR A 65 11.73 1.76 2.92
N LEU A 66 10.79 2.62 3.31
CA LEU A 66 9.38 2.54 2.95
C LEU A 66 9.09 3.56 1.86
N ARG A 67 8.24 3.22 0.91
CA ARG A 67 7.84 4.16 -0.15
C ARG A 67 7.03 5.32 0.40
N ASP A 68 6.26 5.06 1.44
CA ASP A 68 5.44 6.04 2.15
C ASP A 68 5.21 5.58 3.59
N GLU A 69 4.65 6.42 4.43
CA GLU A 69 4.23 6.02 5.77
C GLU A 69 2.94 5.21 5.70
N PRO A 70 2.85 4.03 6.40
CA PRO A 70 1.58 3.34 6.58
C PRO A 70 0.55 4.28 7.22
N PRO A 71 -0.63 4.49 6.62
CA PRO A 71 -1.66 5.32 7.23
C PRO A 71 -2.13 4.79 8.59
N GLN A 72 -2.08 3.46 8.77
CA GLN A 72 -2.45 2.74 9.99
C GLN A 72 -2.04 1.27 9.91
N MET A 73 -1.92 0.60 11.07
CA MET A 73 -1.52 -0.80 11.15
C MET A 73 -2.65 -1.72 11.69
N ASN A 74 -3.87 -1.23 11.85
CA ASN A 74 -5.02 -2.07 12.20
C ASN A 74 -5.48 -2.85 10.96
N SER A 75 -5.21 -4.15 10.90
CA SER A 75 -5.52 -5.04 9.77
C SER A 75 -7.01 -5.07 9.38
N MET A 76 -7.91 -4.85 10.35
CA MET A 76 -9.36 -4.85 10.11
C MET A 76 -9.83 -3.66 9.26
N ILE A 77 -9.05 -2.58 9.17
CA ILE A 77 -9.42 -1.36 8.44
C ILE A 77 -8.33 -0.85 7.49
N ALA A 78 -7.15 -1.47 7.45
CA ALA A 78 -6.09 -1.13 6.51
C ALA A 78 -6.52 -1.43 5.06
N THR A 79 -6.27 -0.47 4.14
CA THR A 79 -6.71 -0.56 2.74
C THR A 79 -5.58 -0.28 1.74
N ASP A 80 -4.35 -0.23 2.20
CA ASP A 80 -3.22 0.21 1.39
C ASP A 80 -2.06 -0.79 1.41
N ALA A 81 -1.30 -0.80 0.30
CA ALA A 81 -0.22 -1.76 0.11
C ALA A 81 0.96 -1.55 1.09
N VAL A 82 1.18 -0.32 1.59
CA VAL A 82 2.30 -0.04 2.51
C VAL A 82 2.01 -0.65 3.88
N SER A 83 0.79 -0.42 4.41
CA SER A 83 0.33 -1.08 5.64
C SER A 83 0.33 -2.61 5.49
N GLY A 84 -0.20 -3.12 4.36
CA GLY A 84 -0.23 -4.55 4.06
C GLY A 84 1.16 -5.18 4.01
N MET A 85 2.15 -4.49 3.42
CA MET A 85 3.52 -4.95 3.38
C MET A 85 4.10 -5.14 4.80
N ILE A 86 3.94 -4.15 5.67
CA ILE A 86 4.46 -4.25 7.06
C ILE A 86 3.68 -5.31 7.85
N LEU A 87 2.33 -5.35 7.71
CA LEU A 87 1.51 -6.36 8.38
C LEU A 87 1.97 -7.78 8.05
N ASN A 88 2.31 -8.08 6.80
CA ASN A 88 2.84 -9.39 6.40
C ASN A 88 4.22 -9.73 7.00
N HIS A 89 4.96 -8.76 7.56
CA HIS A 89 6.20 -9.02 8.28
C HIS A 89 5.98 -9.26 9.78
N VAL A 90 4.98 -8.58 10.35
CA VAL A 90 4.78 -8.56 11.81
C VAL A 90 3.59 -9.41 12.28
N MET A 91 2.73 -9.83 11.35
CA MET A 91 1.56 -10.66 11.62
C MET A 91 1.55 -11.91 10.76
N GLU A 92 0.86 -12.95 11.21
CA GLU A 92 0.60 -14.17 10.47
C GLU A 92 -0.87 -14.56 10.57
N GLY A 93 -1.48 -14.86 9.40
CA GLY A 93 -2.86 -15.35 9.28
C GLY A 93 -2.97 -16.88 9.39
N LEU A 94 -4.18 -17.39 9.12
CA LEU A 94 -4.41 -18.84 9.06
C LEU A 94 -3.50 -19.48 8.02
N LEU A 95 -3.45 -18.91 6.82
CA LEU A 95 -2.64 -19.36 5.69
C LEU A 95 -1.72 -18.22 5.23
N ARG A 96 -0.66 -18.59 4.52
CA ARG A 96 0.36 -17.67 3.98
C ARG A 96 0.92 -18.19 2.65
N TYR A 97 1.75 -17.39 1.99
CA TYR A 97 2.46 -17.81 0.78
C TYR A 97 3.91 -18.20 1.09
N ASP A 98 4.38 -19.33 0.52
CA ASP A 98 5.77 -19.79 0.57
C ASP A 98 6.69 -18.94 -0.33
N GLN A 99 7.97 -19.31 -0.44
CA GLN A 99 8.95 -18.62 -1.29
C GLN A 99 8.61 -18.66 -2.78
N LEU A 100 7.84 -19.65 -3.22
CA LEU A 100 7.45 -19.87 -4.62
C LEU A 100 6.08 -19.25 -4.96
N GLY A 101 5.39 -18.69 -3.95
CA GLY A 101 4.04 -18.14 -4.11
C GLY A 101 2.93 -19.18 -3.98
N ASN A 102 3.22 -20.41 -3.50
CA ASN A 102 2.19 -21.37 -3.18
C ASN A 102 1.56 -21.10 -1.82
N LEU A 103 0.28 -21.39 -1.70
CA LEU A 103 -0.44 -21.28 -0.43
C LEU A 103 0.01 -22.40 0.52
N GLU A 104 0.39 -22.03 1.74
CA GLU A 104 0.76 -22.98 2.80
C GLU A 104 0.14 -22.59 4.15
N GLY A 105 0.23 -23.49 5.15
CA GLY A 105 -0.24 -23.22 6.50
C GLY A 105 0.61 -22.15 7.19
N GLY A 106 -0.05 -21.17 7.78
CA GLY A 106 0.51 -20.21 8.73
C GLY A 106 0.21 -20.63 10.17
N VAL A 107 -0.67 -19.88 10.85
CA VAL A 107 -1.22 -20.27 12.18
C VAL A 107 -2.01 -21.57 12.10
N ALA A 108 -2.71 -21.86 11.00
CA ALA A 108 -3.33 -23.16 10.76
C ALA A 108 -2.30 -24.15 10.18
N GLU A 109 -2.11 -25.29 10.82
CA GLU A 109 -1.24 -26.37 10.29
C GLU A 109 -1.93 -27.19 9.21
N ARG A 110 -3.27 -27.21 9.19
CA ARG A 110 -4.10 -27.89 8.20
C ARG A 110 -5.49 -27.28 8.12
N TRP A 111 -6.15 -27.44 7.00
CA TRP A 111 -7.55 -27.06 6.80
C TRP A 111 -8.28 -28.05 5.88
N GLN A 112 -9.60 -28.06 5.98
CA GLN A 112 -10.42 -28.90 5.14
C GLN A 112 -11.77 -28.21 4.88
N GLN A 113 -12.17 -28.19 3.60
CA GLN A 113 -13.49 -27.71 3.19
C GLN A 113 -14.43 -28.88 2.91
N ASN A 114 -15.63 -28.82 3.48
CA ASN A 114 -16.72 -29.74 3.26
C ASN A 114 -17.99 -28.95 2.89
N GLY A 115 -18.22 -28.77 1.59
CA GLY A 115 -19.30 -27.90 1.11
C GLY A 115 -19.10 -26.45 1.52
N SER A 116 -20.05 -25.88 2.25
CA SER A 116 -19.97 -24.52 2.77
C SER A 116 -19.24 -24.41 4.12
N GLU A 117 -18.79 -25.49 4.73
CA GLU A 117 -18.06 -25.45 5.99
C GLU A 117 -16.57 -25.70 5.77
N ILE A 118 -15.75 -24.87 6.37
CA ILE A 118 -14.29 -25.01 6.35
C ILE A 118 -13.80 -25.05 7.80
N THR A 119 -13.01 -26.07 8.09
CA THR A 119 -12.38 -26.22 9.41
C THR A 119 -10.88 -25.97 9.29
N PHE A 120 -10.34 -25.10 10.13
CA PHE A 120 -8.93 -24.84 10.30
C PHE A 120 -8.47 -25.36 11.67
N TRP A 121 -7.38 -26.14 11.68
CA TRP A 121 -6.76 -26.62 12.90
C TRP A 121 -5.47 -25.85 13.13
N LEU A 122 -5.44 -25.12 14.24
CA LEU A 122 -4.32 -24.24 14.58
C LEU A 122 -3.17 -25.03 15.22
N ARG A 123 -1.95 -24.61 14.93
CA ARG A 123 -0.75 -25.16 15.54
C ARG A 123 -0.66 -24.82 17.04
N ASP A 124 0.07 -25.62 17.79
CA ASP A 124 0.19 -25.44 19.24
C ASP A 124 1.33 -24.53 19.66
N ASP A 125 2.21 -24.18 18.74
CA ASP A 125 3.41 -23.37 18.94
C ASP A 125 3.29 -21.92 18.43
N SER A 126 2.18 -21.53 17.79
CA SER A 126 1.94 -20.15 17.40
C SER A 126 1.66 -19.26 18.63
N ARG A 127 2.40 -18.15 18.74
CA ARG A 127 2.32 -17.25 19.89
C ARG A 127 2.33 -15.78 19.48
N TRP A 128 1.68 -14.99 20.32
CA TRP A 128 1.81 -13.55 20.31
C TRP A 128 3.19 -13.11 20.84
N SER A 129 3.56 -11.86 20.54
CA SER A 129 4.86 -11.27 20.94
C SER A 129 5.04 -11.12 22.46
N ASP A 130 3.97 -11.29 23.23
CA ASP A 130 4.02 -11.38 24.70
C ASP A 130 4.12 -12.83 25.23
N GLY A 131 4.24 -13.82 24.32
CA GLY A 131 4.37 -15.25 24.62
C GLY A 131 3.04 -15.98 24.85
N GLN A 132 1.89 -15.31 24.84
CA GLN A 132 0.59 -15.96 24.92
C GLN A 132 0.27 -16.73 23.63
N PRO A 133 -0.50 -17.86 23.69
CA PRO A 133 -0.87 -18.59 22.50
C PRO A 133 -1.79 -17.78 21.59
N VAL A 134 -1.65 -17.97 20.27
CA VAL A 134 -2.64 -17.52 19.29
C VAL A 134 -3.77 -18.57 19.26
N THR A 135 -5.01 -18.13 19.36
CA THR A 135 -6.18 -19.00 19.48
C THR A 135 -7.21 -18.76 18.37
N ALA A 136 -8.13 -19.70 18.17
CA ALA A 136 -9.26 -19.55 17.26
C ALA A 136 -10.17 -18.36 17.67
N HIS A 137 -10.23 -18.03 18.96
CA HIS A 137 -11.00 -16.89 19.48
C HIS A 137 -10.46 -15.56 18.95
N ASP A 138 -9.15 -15.42 18.71
CA ASP A 138 -8.52 -14.20 18.19
C ASP A 138 -8.98 -13.92 16.74
N PHE A 139 -9.19 -14.97 15.94
CA PHE A 139 -9.74 -14.85 14.60
C PHE A 139 -11.25 -14.51 14.64
N VAL A 140 -12.01 -15.17 15.50
CA VAL A 140 -13.45 -14.87 15.67
C VAL A 140 -13.65 -13.42 16.07
N PHE A 141 -12.86 -12.91 17.01
CA PHE A 141 -12.91 -11.51 17.45
C PHE A 141 -12.57 -10.55 16.30
N ALA A 142 -11.44 -10.76 15.61
CA ALA A 142 -10.98 -9.89 14.53
C ALA A 142 -12.00 -9.82 13.39
N TRP A 143 -12.53 -10.97 12.94
CA TRP A 143 -13.44 -11.02 11.78
C TRP A 143 -14.81 -10.43 12.11
N ARG A 144 -15.32 -10.62 13.33
CA ARG A 144 -16.54 -9.94 13.80
C ARG A 144 -16.38 -8.42 13.81
N ASN A 145 -15.23 -7.93 14.25
CA ASN A 145 -14.93 -6.49 14.20
C ASN A 145 -14.80 -5.98 12.78
N ALA A 146 -14.12 -6.70 11.88
CA ALA A 146 -13.93 -6.30 10.48
C ALA A 146 -15.27 -6.12 9.74
N VAL A 147 -16.31 -6.91 10.05
CA VAL A 147 -17.65 -6.74 9.46
C VAL A 147 -18.55 -5.79 10.25
N SER A 148 -18.11 -5.31 11.41
CA SER A 148 -18.91 -4.43 12.25
C SER A 148 -19.15 -3.06 11.60
N PRO A 149 -20.43 -2.60 11.49
CA PRO A 149 -20.72 -1.25 11.02
C PRO A 149 -20.05 -0.15 11.85
N ALA A 150 -19.82 -0.42 13.15
CA ALA A 150 -19.21 0.54 14.07
C ALA A 150 -17.72 0.78 13.76
N ILE A 151 -17.02 -0.20 13.20
CA ILE A 151 -15.62 -0.10 12.76
C ILE A 151 -15.52 0.61 11.42
N GLY A 152 -16.51 0.41 10.53
CA GLY A 152 -16.55 1.06 9.22
C GLY A 152 -15.44 0.61 8.28
N SER A 153 -15.04 -0.66 8.35
CA SER A 153 -14.02 -1.23 7.47
C SER A 153 -14.41 -1.10 6.00
N GLN A 154 -13.53 -0.53 5.21
CA GLN A 154 -13.71 -0.47 3.75
C GLN A 154 -13.46 -1.82 3.07
N TYR A 155 -12.84 -2.77 3.79
CA TYR A 155 -12.61 -4.15 3.36
C TYR A 155 -13.59 -5.16 3.95
N ALA A 156 -14.67 -4.72 4.63
CA ALA A 156 -15.70 -5.63 5.15
C ALA A 156 -16.25 -6.57 4.04
N PHE A 157 -16.33 -6.08 2.81
CA PHE A 157 -16.84 -6.85 1.65
C PHE A 157 -16.04 -8.13 1.37
N ILE A 158 -14.74 -8.18 1.70
CA ILE A 158 -13.92 -9.38 1.46
C ILE A 158 -14.35 -10.55 2.35
N LEU A 159 -15.06 -10.27 3.47
CA LEU A 159 -15.63 -11.28 4.36
C LEU A 159 -17.06 -11.69 3.95
N TYR A 160 -17.70 -11.05 2.95
CA TYR A 160 -19.09 -11.35 2.56
C TYR A 160 -19.35 -12.80 2.13
N PRO A 161 -18.37 -13.60 1.64
CA PRO A 161 -18.56 -15.02 1.49
C PRO A 161 -18.89 -15.78 2.78
N ILE A 162 -18.54 -15.25 3.95
CA ILE A 162 -18.86 -15.84 5.24
C ILE A 162 -20.36 -15.60 5.55
N LEU A 163 -21.04 -16.63 6.02
CA LEU A 163 -22.47 -16.61 6.33
C LEU A 163 -22.83 -15.38 7.19
N ASN A 164 -23.83 -14.63 6.75
CA ASN A 164 -24.37 -13.41 7.39
C ASN A 164 -23.45 -12.17 7.37
N ALA A 165 -22.22 -12.23 6.83
CA ALA A 165 -21.28 -11.11 6.91
C ALA A 165 -21.83 -9.81 6.27
N GLU A 166 -22.42 -9.88 5.07
CA GLU A 166 -23.04 -8.74 4.39
C GLU A 166 -24.19 -8.14 5.20
N LYS A 167 -25.07 -8.99 5.76
CA LYS A 167 -26.22 -8.54 6.57
C LYS A 167 -25.79 -7.88 7.87
N ILE A 168 -24.73 -8.40 8.48
CA ILE A 168 -24.13 -7.81 9.69
C ILE A 168 -23.55 -6.44 9.36
N ASN A 169 -22.79 -6.36 8.27
CA ASN A 169 -22.16 -5.09 7.85
C ASN A 169 -23.20 -4.02 7.49
N ASN A 170 -24.37 -4.42 6.98
CA ASN A 170 -25.52 -3.55 6.76
C ASN A 170 -26.30 -3.19 8.03
N GLY A 171 -25.94 -3.75 9.19
CA GLY A 171 -26.63 -3.53 10.46
C GLY A 171 -27.95 -4.30 10.62
N GLU A 172 -28.19 -5.32 9.81
CA GLU A 172 -29.43 -6.13 9.81
C GLU A 172 -29.37 -7.27 10.81
N LEU A 173 -28.19 -7.76 11.15
CA LEU A 173 -27.95 -8.87 12.07
C LEU A 173 -26.88 -8.53 13.10
N PRO A 174 -26.91 -9.17 14.31
CA PRO A 174 -25.88 -8.98 15.32
C PRO A 174 -24.56 -9.67 14.95
N LEU A 175 -23.42 -9.19 15.50
CA LEU A 175 -22.07 -9.68 15.20
C LEU A 175 -21.90 -11.18 15.48
N GLU A 176 -22.58 -11.70 16.50
CA GLU A 176 -22.52 -13.10 16.92
C GLU A 176 -23.09 -14.07 15.89
N SER A 177 -23.91 -13.56 14.95
CA SER A 177 -24.49 -14.36 13.86
C SER A 177 -23.54 -14.60 12.69
N LEU A 178 -22.33 -14.01 12.70
CA LEU A 178 -21.30 -14.28 11.69
C LEU A 178 -20.97 -15.78 11.68
N GLY A 179 -20.92 -16.36 10.47
CA GLY A 179 -20.61 -17.75 10.25
C GLY A 179 -19.18 -18.15 10.62
N VAL A 180 -18.69 -17.71 11.77
CA VAL A 180 -17.38 -18.07 12.31
C VAL A 180 -17.49 -18.43 13.79
N ARG A 181 -16.88 -19.55 14.19
CA ARG A 181 -16.87 -20.01 15.58
C ARG A 181 -15.55 -20.71 15.94
N ALA A 182 -15.11 -20.54 17.16
CA ALA A 182 -14.11 -21.37 17.78
C ALA A 182 -14.81 -22.56 18.45
N GLU A 183 -14.50 -23.79 18.03
CA GLU A 183 -14.98 -25.01 18.73
C GLU A 183 -14.19 -25.24 20.03
N ASP A 184 -12.91 -24.90 19.97
CA ASP A 184 -11.96 -24.84 21.08
C ASP A 184 -10.85 -23.83 20.73
N ASP A 185 -9.81 -23.71 21.55
CA ASP A 185 -8.72 -22.76 21.34
C ASP A 185 -7.96 -22.98 20.02
N ARG A 186 -8.06 -24.17 19.41
CA ARG A 186 -7.29 -24.59 18.23
C ARG A 186 -8.11 -24.97 17.01
N THR A 187 -9.43 -24.95 17.13
CA THR A 187 -10.32 -25.35 16.05
C THR A 187 -11.22 -24.19 15.67
N LEU A 188 -10.95 -23.59 14.51
CA LEU A 188 -11.77 -22.54 13.91
C LEU A 188 -12.64 -23.13 12.81
N VAL A 189 -13.93 -22.91 12.89
CA VAL A 189 -14.89 -23.34 11.87
C VAL A 189 -15.54 -22.13 11.23
N VAL A 190 -15.52 -22.09 9.91
CA VAL A 190 -16.09 -21.04 9.06
C VAL A 190 -17.21 -21.64 8.22
N THR A 191 -18.38 -21.03 8.27
CA THR A 191 -19.51 -21.37 7.41
C THR A 191 -19.68 -20.29 6.36
N LEU A 192 -19.69 -20.67 5.07
CA LEU A 192 -19.87 -19.76 3.94
C LEU A 192 -21.35 -19.68 3.55
N GLU A 193 -21.76 -18.57 2.91
CA GLU A 193 -23.08 -18.42 2.29
C GLU A 193 -23.32 -19.51 1.22
N THR A 194 -22.30 -19.74 0.41
CA THR A 194 -22.23 -20.78 -0.62
C THR A 194 -20.83 -21.36 -0.69
N PRO A 195 -20.67 -22.63 -1.11
CA PRO A 195 -19.31 -23.14 -1.34
C PRO A 195 -18.59 -22.32 -2.42
N ILE A 196 -17.37 -21.87 -2.14
CA ILE A 196 -16.48 -21.19 -3.08
C ILE A 196 -15.11 -21.86 -3.08
N ALA A 197 -14.45 -21.91 -4.24
CA ALA A 197 -13.21 -22.66 -4.42
C ALA A 197 -11.92 -21.88 -4.10
N TYR A 198 -12.03 -20.61 -3.75
CA TYR A 198 -10.89 -19.68 -3.56
C TYR A 198 -10.84 -19.06 -2.16
N PHE A 199 -11.68 -19.52 -1.21
CA PHE A 199 -11.73 -18.94 0.15
C PHE A 199 -10.41 -19.12 0.91
N ASP A 200 -9.72 -20.22 0.72
CA ASP A 200 -8.40 -20.48 1.28
C ASP A 200 -7.37 -19.42 0.84
N ARG A 201 -7.43 -18.97 -0.42
CA ARG A 201 -6.57 -17.89 -0.92
C ARG A 201 -6.91 -16.54 -0.28
N MET A 202 -8.19 -16.29 -0.01
CA MET A 202 -8.65 -15.05 0.63
C MET A 202 -8.14 -14.93 2.06
N VAL A 203 -8.12 -16.01 2.84
CA VAL A 203 -7.71 -15.97 4.27
C VAL A 203 -6.22 -15.72 4.47
N ALA A 204 -5.40 -15.69 3.41
CA ALA A 204 -4.03 -15.22 3.46
C ALA A 204 -3.92 -13.69 3.37
N PHE A 205 -5.03 -12.98 3.12
CA PHE A 205 -5.04 -11.53 3.02
C PHE A 205 -5.11 -10.87 4.41
N VAL A 206 -4.52 -9.69 4.54
CA VAL A 206 -4.30 -9.00 5.82
C VAL A 206 -5.58 -8.70 6.63
N THR A 207 -6.74 -8.55 6.00
CA THR A 207 -8.01 -8.33 6.72
C THR A 207 -8.45 -9.54 7.54
N PHE A 208 -7.97 -10.75 7.19
CA PHE A 208 -8.24 -12.00 7.91
C PHE A 208 -7.24 -12.28 9.05
N LEU A 209 -6.30 -11.39 9.34
CA LEU A 209 -5.35 -11.54 10.44
C LEU A 209 -6.06 -11.56 11.80
N PRO A 210 -5.50 -12.28 12.79
CA PRO A 210 -6.10 -12.34 14.14
C PRO A 210 -5.85 -11.03 14.90
N ALA A 211 -6.70 -10.79 15.92
CA ALA A 211 -6.48 -9.75 16.92
C ALA A 211 -6.93 -10.25 18.27
N ARG A 212 -6.17 -9.99 19.34
CA ARG A 212 -6.49 -10.41 20.68
C ARG A 212 -7.39 -9.39 21.37
N GLU A 213 -8.57 -9.83 21.81
CA GLU A 213 -9.65 -8.97 22.33
C GLU A 213 -9.24 -8.14 23.55
N ASP A 214 -8.54 -8.75 24.52
CA ASP A 214 -8.10 -8.07 25.74
C ASP A 214 -7.15 -6.91 25.43
N PHE A 215 -6.19 -7.13 24.54
CA PHE A 215 -5.24 -6.10 24.13
C PHE A 215 -5.93 -5.03 23.28
N TYR A 216 -6.73 -5.43 22.28
CA TYR A 216 -7.48 -4.49 21.44
C TYR A 216 -8.33 -3.54 22.30
N THR A 217 -9.05 -4.10 23.29
CA THR A 217 -9.91 -3.32 24.18
C THR A 217 -9.08 -2.36 25.06
N ALA A 218 -7.91 -2.80 25.53
CA ALA A 218 -7.02 -2.00 26.37
C ALA A 218 -6.45 -0.76 25.63
N THR A 219 -6.33 -0.80 24.30
CA THR A 219 -5.85 0.34 23.50
C THR A 219 -6.84 1.50 23.39
N ASN A 220 -8.10 1.32 23.85
CA ASN A 220 -9.14 2.35 23.83
C ASN A 220 -9.31 3.03 22.44
N GLY A 221 -9.30 2.24 21.37
CA GLY A 221 -9.48 2.69 19.99
C GLY A 221 -8.18 3.13 19.29
N ARG A 222 -7.03 2.90 19.89
CA ARG A 222 -5.71 3.22 19.31
C ARG A 222 -5.01 2.00 18.69
N TYR A 223 -5.67 0.85 18.61
CA TYR A 223 -5.07 -0.37 18.05
C TYR A 223 -4.47 -0.12 16.66
N GLY A 224 -3.17 -0.41 16.53
CA GLY A 224 -2.42 -0.19 15.29
C GLY A 224 -2.02 1.26 15.00
N ALA A 225 -2.17 2.19 15.97
CA ALA A 225 -1.75 3.58 15.80
C ALA A 225 -0.27 3.83 16.09
N ASP A 226 0.34 3.01 16.92
CA ASP A 226 1.74 3.08 17.34
C ASP A 226 2.31 1.67 17.57
N ALA A 227 3.63 1.55 17.71
CA ALA A 227 4.30 0.27 17.89
C ALA A 227 3.87 -0.47 19.19
N ASP A 228 3.58 0.26 20.25
CA ASP A 228 3.13 -0.26 21.54
C ASP A 228 1.60 -0.44 21.63
N GLU A 229 0.87 -0.01 20.61
CA GLU A 229 -0.58 -0.17 20.50
C GLU A 229 -0.97 -1.39 19.63
N MET A 230 -0.07 -2.36 19.47
CA MET A 230 -0.28 -3.58 18.69
C MET A 230 0.48 -4.77 19.27
N LEU A 231 -0.10 -5.97 19.19
CA LEU A 231 0.60 -7.24 19.39
C LEU A 231 0.90 -7.89 18.04
N PHE A 232 1.96 -8.68 18.01
CA PHE A 232 2.48 -9.29 16.81
C PHE A 232 2.55 -10.80 16.98
N ASN A 233 2.27 -11.55 15.92
CA ASN A 233 2.38 -13.01 15.88
C ASN A 233 3.16 -13.51 14.66
N GLY A 234 3.74 -12.61 13.88
CA GLY A 234 4.58 -12.89 12.71
C GLY A 234 6.05 -13.02 13.04
N PRO A 235 6.91 -13.18 12.00
CA PRO A 235 8.37 -13.34 12.13
C PRO A 235 9.09 -12.18 12.80
N TYR A 236 8.51 -10.98 12.74
CA TYR A 236 9.05 -9.76 13.33
C TYR A 236 8.07 -9.08 14.28
N VAL A 237 8.60 -8.26 15.15
CA VAL A 237 7.86 -7.31 16.00
C VAL A 237 8.26 -5.89 15.62
N MET A 238 7.32 -4.98 15.55
CA MET A 238 7.60 -3.56 15.37
C MET A 238 7.97 -2.94 16.71
N THR A 239 9.26 -2.67 16.91
CA THR A 239 9.79 -2.14 18.18
C THR A 239 9.83 -0.62 18.22
N SER A 240 9.73 0.04 17.06
CA SER A 240 9.69 1.50 16.97
C SER A 240 8.99 1.94 15.69
N TRP A 241 8.14 2.96 15.82
CA TRP A 241 7.54 3.68 14.70
C TRP A 241 7.62 5.17 14.99
N VAL A 242 8.51 5.88 14.30
CA VAL A 242 8.63 7.34 14.35
C VAL A 242 7.91 7.90 13.14
N HIS A 243 6.69 8.38 13.35
CA HIS A 243 5.80 8.86 12.29
C HIS A 243 6.48 9.87 11.36
N GLY A 244 6.30 9.64 10.05
CA GLY A 244 6.91 10.45 8.99
C GLY A 244 8.43 10.32 8.87
N SER A 245 9.08 9.39 9.57
CA SER A 245 10.53 9.29 9.63
C SER A 245 11.09 7.88 9.46
N SER A 246 10.74 6.95 10.36
CA SER A 246 11.37 5.63 10.38
C SER A 246 10.52 4.59 11.09
N MET A 247 10.79 3.32 10.77
CA MET A 247 10.22 2.17 11.44
C MET A 247 11.30 1.12 11.67
N ARG A 248 11.23 0.40 12.79
CA ARG A 248 12.17 -0.65 13.14
C ARG A 248 11.42 -1.94 13.45
N LEU A 249 11.78 -3.00 12.75
CA LEU A 249 11.32 -4.36 13.01
C LEU A 249 12.48 -5.18 13.60
N GLU A 250 12.18 -5.98 14.62
CA GLU A 250 13.13 -6.90 15.23
C GLU A 250 12.58 -8.32 15.18
N ARG A 251 13.44 -9.32 15.11
CA ARG A 251 13.05 -10.73 15.10
C ARG A 251 12.15 -11.04 16.30
N ASN A 252 11.03 -11.72 16.03
CA ASN A 252 10.13 -12.17 17.08
C ASN A 252 10.67 -13.46 17.71
N PRO A 253 11.07 -13.46 19.00
CA PRO A 253 11.62 -14.63 19.66
C PRO A 253 10.60 -15.76 19.90
N TYR A 254 9.31 -15.46 19.76
CA TYR A 254 8.21 -16.42 19.94
C TYR A 254 7.66 -16.96 18.61
N TYR A 255 8.25 -16.55 17.48
CA TYR A 255 7.77 -17.04 16.17
C TYR A 255 8.21 -18.49 15.95
N TRP A 256 7.30 -19.32 15.48
CA TRP A 256 7.43 -20.77 15.42
C TRP A 256 8.33 -21.29 14.28
N ASP A 257 8.48 -20.53 13.18
CA ASP A 257 9.20 -20.96 11.98
C ASP A 257 10.61 -20.35 11.92
N ASP A 258 11.62 -21.15 12.26
CA ASP A 258 13.04 -20.74 12.24
C ASP A 258 13.58 -20.45 10.83
N ASN A 259 12.89 -20.86 9.77
CA ASN A 259 13.29 -20.57 8.39
C ASN A 259 12.96 -19.14 7.96
N ARG A 260 12.15 -18.44 8.74
CA ARG A 260 11.75 -17.04 8.52
C ARG A 260 12.29 -16.16 9.64
N GLY A 261 12.39 -14.84 9.35
CA GLY A 261 12.94 -13.92 10.33
C GLY A 261 14.43 -14.16 10.64
N ARG A 262 15.22 -14.52 9.62
CA ARG A 262 16.66 -14.81 9.79
C ARG A 262 17.53 -13.58 9.98
N ILE A 263 17.03 -12.40 9.60
CA ILE A 263 17.64 -11.10 9.89
C ILE A 263 17.17 -10.68 11.28
N GLU A 264 18.09 -10.24 12.15
CA GLU A 264 17.73 -9.80 13.51
C GLU A 264 17.01 -8.47 13.52
N VAL A 265 17.39 -7.54 12.63
CA VAL A 265 16.81 -6.20 12.59
C VAL A 265 16.62 -5.71 11.15
N ILE A 266 15.42 -5.20 10.87
CA ILE A 266 15.10 -4.47 9.64
C ILE A 266 14.82 -3.02 10.01
N ASN A 267 15.70 -2.10 9.58
CA ASN A 267 15.50 -0.66 9.76
C ASN A 267 14.93 -0.05 8.49
N PHE A 268 13.69 0.37 8.51
CA PHE A 268 13.12 1.28 7.52
C PHE A 268 13.51 2.71 7.92
N ALA A 269 14.74 3.11 7.60
CA ALA A 269 15.33 4.37 8.06
C ALA A 269 14.93 5.58 7.21
N HIS A 270 14.26 5.35 6.09
CA HIS A 270 13.85 6.37 5.15
C HIS A 270 12.42 6.11 4.66
N MET A 271 11.62 7.17 4.56
CA MET A 271 10.29 7.13 3.97
C MET A 271 10.30 7.99 2.70
N THR A 272 10.48 7.35 1.55
CA THR A 272 10.57 8.04 0.26
C THR A 272 10.34 7.09 -0.91
N SER A 273 9.66 7.59 -1.93
CA SER A 273 9.50 6.93 -3.23
C SER A 273 10.21 7.69 -4.37
N ASP A 274 11.03 8.70 -4.04
CA ASP A 274 11.82 9.41 -5.05
C ASP A 274 13.02 8.57 -5.51
N PRO A 275 13.05 8.12 -6.77
CA PRO A 275 14.13 7.26 -7.26
C PRO A 275 15.51 7.89 -7.17
N ASN A 276 15.64 9.23 -7.30
CA ASN A 276 16.96 9.91 -7.19
C ASN A 276 17.49 9.82 -5.76
N THR A 277 16.63 10.02 -4.78
CA THR A 277 16.97 9.86 -3.37
C THR A 277 17.38 8.42 -3.08
N LEU A 278 16.59 7.43 -3.53
CA LEU A 278 16.89 6.01 -3.35
C LEU A 278 18.21 5.61 -4.01
N LEU A 279 18.48 6.07 -5.23
CA LEU A 279 19.74 5.81 -5.91
C LEU A 279 20.94 6.34 -5.12
N ASN A 280 20.86 7.57 -4.60
CA ASN A 280 21.93 8.17 -3.81
C ASN A 280 22.16 7.40 -2.49
N LEU A 281 21.08 7.05 -1.78
CA LEU A 281 21.16 6.25 -0.56
C LEU A 281 21.80 4.88 -0.81
N PHE A 282 21.48 4.24 -1.94
CA PHE A 282 22.06 2.96 -2.33
C PHE A 282 23.54 3.10 -2.70
N LYS A 283 23.93 4.13 -3.46
CA LYS A 283 25.34 4.45 -3.77
C LYS A 283 26.17 4.68 -2.51
N ASP A 284 25.60 5.40 -1.56
CA ASP A 284 26.24 5.71 -0.27
C ASP A 284 26.18 4.52 0.72
N LYS A 285 25.69 3.35 0.27
CA LYS A 285 25.52 2.13 1.07
C LYS A 285 24.71 2.34 2.34
N GLN A 286 23.68 3.17 2.27
CA GLN A 286 22.76 3.44 3.39
C GLN A 286 21.52 2.55 3.35
N ILE A 287 21.17 1.98 2.19
CA ILE A 287 20.03 1.07 2.01
C ILE A 287 20.45 -0.17 1.20
N VAL A 288 19.80 -1.33 1.48
CA VAL A 288 20.11 -2.62 0.84
C VAL A 288 19.52 -2.79 -0.55
N MET A 289 18.54 -1.97 -0.91
CA MET A 289 17.89 -2.03 -2.21
C MET A 289 17.42 -0.64 -2.64
N ALA A 290 17.30 -0.42 -3.95
CA ALA A 290 16.74 0.80 -4.51
C ALA A 290 15.93 0.48 -5.76
N ASP A 291 14.73 1.04 -5.87
CA ASP A 291 14.00 1.10 -7.12
C ASP A 291 14.64 2.14 -8.04
N LEU A 292 14.75 1.83 -9.34
CA LEU A 292 15.40 2.66 -10.34
C LEU A 292 14.39 3.37 -11.23
N GLY A 293 14.60 4.65 -11.48
CA GLY A 293 13.94 5.38 -12.54
C GLY A 293 14.60 5.16 -13.91
N ALA A 294 13.91 5.48 -15.00
CA ALA A 294 14.40 5.27 -16.36
C ALA A 294 15.77 5.95 -16.65
N THR A 295 15.99 7.13 -16.09
CA THR A 295 17.24 7.90 -16.27
C THR A 295 18.44 7.33 -15.50
N MET A 296 18.21 6.35 -14.62
CA MET A 296 19.22 5.76 -13.73
C MET A 296 19.76 4.44 -14.23
N LEU A 297 19.12 3.83 -15.24
CA LEU A 297 19.51 2.52 -15.76
C LEU A 297 20.93 2.54 -16.35
N GLU A 298 21.28 3.61 -17.09
CA GLU A 298 22.63 3.76 -17.64
C GLU A 298 23.68 3.86 -16.53
N GLU A 299 23.42 4.62 -15.48
CA GLU A 299 24.31 4.73 -14.33
C GLU A 299 24.48 3.38 -13.62
N ALA A 300 23.38 2.67 -13.36
CA ALA A 300 23.43 1.35 -12.73
C ALA A 300 24.27 0.34 -13.56
N MET A 301 24.15 0.38 -14.89
CA MET A 301 24.96 -0.44 -15.80
C MET A 301 26.44 -0.04 -15.73
N LEU A 302 26.77 1.26 -15.72
CA LEU A 302 28.13 1.76 -15.60
C LEU A 302 28.80 1.38 -14.27
N GLN A 303 28.02 1.32 -13.19
CA GLN A 303 28.47 0.87 -11.87
C GLN A 303 28.61 -0.67 -11.80
N GLY A 304 28.17 -1.40 -12.81
CA GLY A 304 28.20 -2.87 -12.83
C GLY A 304 27.20 -3.51 -11.84
N TRP A 305 26.16 -2.80 -11.43
CA TRP A 305 25.16 -3.36 -10.54
C TRP A 305 24.26 -4.37 -11.26
N GLN A 306 23.86 -5.41 -10.53
CA GLN A 306 22.92 -6.38 -11.06
C GLN A 306 21.51 -5.80 -11.05
N ILE A 307 21.03 -5.38 -12.23
CA ILE A 307 19.70 -4.85 -12.42
C ILE A 307 18.72 -6.04 -12.47
N GLN A 308 17.69 -5.95 -11.66
CA GLN A 308 16.59 -6.92 -11.59
C GLN A 308 15.30 -6.25 -12.04
N SER A 309 14.34 -7.04 -12.53
CA SER A 309 13.00 -6.56 -12.89
C SER A 309 11.94 -7.47 -12.27
N PHE A 310 10.78 -6.89 -11.96
CA PHE A 310 9.66 -7.57 -11.34
C PHE A 310 8.34 -6.99 -11.87
N GLN A 311 7.40 -7.87 -12.25
CA GLN A 311 6.02 -7.49 -12.57
C GLN A 311 5.20 -7.54 -11.29
N GLU A 312 4.69 -6.40 -10.84
CA GLU A 312 4.01 -6.27 -9.55
C GLU A 312 2.57 -6.79 -9.57
N GLY A 313 1.96 -6.90 -10.76
CA GLY A 313 0.58 -7.33 -10.90
C GLY A 313 -0.47 -6.25 -10.67
N THR A 314 -0.07 -5.04 -10.31
CA THR A 314 -0.96 -3.88 -10.12
C THR A 314 -1.32 -3.23 -11.45
N VAL A 315 -2.59 -2.91 -11.62
CA VAL A 315 -3.12 -2.10 -12.72
C VAL A 315 -3.31 -0.66 -12.26
N PHE A 316 -2.83 0.29 -13.04
CA PHE A 316 -3.05 1.71 -12.82
C PHE A 316 -4.03 2.26 -13.85
N PHE A 317 -4.88 3.18 -13.40
CA PHE A 317 -5.95 3.75 -14.21
C PHE A 317 -6.29 5.18 -13.76
N ILE A 318 -6.98 5.92 -14.61
CA ILE A 318 -7.75 7.09 -14.18
C ILE A 318 -9.15 6.60 -13.85
N GLU A 319 -9.61 6.85 -12.63
CA GLU A 319 -10.98 6.63 -12.18
C GLU A 319 -11.77 7.92 -12.26
N PHE A 320 -13.01 7.84 -12.74
CA PHE A 320 -13.93 8.96 -12.80
C PHE A 320 -14.86 9.02 -11.59
N ASN A 321 -15.23 10.22 -11.18
CA ASN A 321 -16.20 10.42 -10.11
C ASN A 321 -17.63 10.41 -10.65
N HIS A 322 -18.42 9.41 -10.27
CA HIS A 322 -19.80 9.19 -10.70
C HIS A 322 -20.85 9.75 -9.72
N ARG A 323 -20.42 10.42 -8.63
CA ARG A 323 -21.34 11.01 -7.65
C ARG A 323 -22.23 12.06 -8.28
N ASP A 324 -23.41 12.28 -7.68
CA ASP A 324 -24.34 13.33 -8.10
C ASP A 324 -23.64 14.69 -8.13
N GLY A 325 -23.93 15.47 -9.18
CA GLY A 325 -23.35 16.78 -9.41
C GLY A 325 -21.94 16.78 -10.04
N ARG A 326 -21.30 15.64 -10.23
CA ARG A 326 -20.02 15.56 -10.95
C ARG A 326 -20.23 15.46 -12.45
N LEU A 327 -19.52 16.30 -13.23
CA LEU A 327 -19.62 16.33 -14.69
C LEU A 327 -19.15 15.01 -15.31
N THR A 328 -18.17 14.34 -14.68
CA THR A 328 -17.63 13.04 -15.09
C THR A 328 -18.64 11.89 -15.01
N ARG A 329 -19.83 12.11 -14.43
CA ARG A 329 -20.97 11.18 -14.55
C ARG A 329 -21.49 11.08 -15.99
N ASN A 330 -21.25 12.09 -16.82
CA ASN A 330 -21.65 12.08 -18.22
C ASN A 330 -20.78 11.11 -19.04
N LEU A 331 -21.39 10.12 -19.68
CA LEU A 331 -20.70 9.08 -20.44
C LEU A 331 -19.93 9.65 -21.63
N ASN A 332 -20.53 10.62 -22.36
CA ASN A 332 -19.88 11.21 -23.52
C ASN A 332 -18.62 12.00 -23.10
N LEU A 333 -18.64 12.63 -21.93
CA LEU A 333 -17.46 13.29 -21.39
C LEU A 333 -16.33 12.29 -21.08
N ARG A 334 -16.65 11.15 -20.45
CA ARG A 334 -15.65 10.09 -20.18
C ARG A 334 -15.10 9.49 -21.48
N LYS A 335 -15.95 9.25 -22.49
CA LYS A 335 -15.53 8.80 -23.84
C LYS A 335 -14.58 9.80 -24.50
N ALA A 336 -14.85 11.11 -24.36
CA ALA A 336 -13.97 12.14 -24.89
C ALA A 336 -12.57 12.06 -24.26
N PHE A 337 -12.46 11.92 -22.94
CA PHE A 337 -11.18 11.75 -22.25
C PHE A 337 -10.46 10.48 -22.68
N TYR A 338 -11.16 9.34 -22.74
CA TYR A 338 -10.54 8.06 -23.10
C TYR A 338 -9.98 8.09 -24.53
N LEU A 339 -10.76 8.56 -25.49
CA LEU A 339 -10.34 8.64 -26.90
C LEU A 339 -9.24 9.67 -27.18
N ALA A 340 -9.01 10.61 -26.26
CA ALA A 340 -8.02 11.68 -26.44
C ALA A 340 -6.59 11.26 -26.07
N GLN A 341 -6.40 10.17 -25.32
CA GLN A 341 -5.12 9.73 -24.76
C GLN A 341 -4.64 8.43 -25.41
N ASP A 342 -3.43 7.98 -25.02
CA ASP A 342 -2.79 6.78 -25.54
C ASP A 342 -1.87 6.20 -24.45
N SER A 343 -2.27 5.06 -23.84
CA SER A 343 -1.50 4.38 -22.80
C SER A 343 -0.13 3.89 -23.31
N GLY A 344 -0.02 3.54 -24.59
CA GLY A 344 1.26 3.18 -25.22
C GLY A 344 2.22 4.39 -25.30
N GLU A 345 1.70 5.59 -25.58
CA GLU A 345 2.51 6.82 -25.54
C GLU A 345 2.97 7.13 -24.11
N LEU A 346 2.08 6.99 -23.12
CA LEU A 346 2.43 7.16 -21.70
C LEU A 346 3.57 6.22 -21.29
N VAL A 347 3.43 4.93 -21.56
CA VAL A 347 4.43 3.92 -21.16
C VAL A 347 5.75 4.11 -21.90
N ASN A 348 5.69 4.17 -23.26
CA ASN A 348 6.90 4.08 -24.07
C ASN A 348 7.65 5.42 -24.22
N ARG A 349 6.97 6.57 -24.04
CA ARG A 349 7.58 7.90 -24.25
C ARG A 349 7.70 8.74 -22.98
N VAL A 350 6.86 8.49 -21.97
CA VAL A 350 6.86 9.26 -20.72
C VAL A 350 7.53 8.45 -19.62
N ILE A 351 7.00 7.26 -19.28
CA ILE A 351 7.54 6.41 -18.20
C ILE A 351 8.90 5.82 -18.58
N LYS A 352 9.02 5.16 -19.74
CA LYS A 352 10.26 4.60 -20.30
C LYS A 352 11.00 3.60 -19.41
N LEU A 353 10.27 2.90 -18.54
CA LEU A 353 10.83 1.86 -17.67
C LEU A 353 10.57 0.48 -18.25
N PRO A 354 11.57 -0.41 -18.27
CA PRO A 354 11.36 -1.83 -18.58
C PRO A 354 10.34 -2.45 -17.63
N GLY A 355 9.51 -3.36 -18.14
CA GLY A 355 8.51 -4.05 -17.34
C GLY A 355 7.17 -3.32 -17.21
N TYR A 356 7.07 -2.04 -17.55
CA TYR A 356 5.77 -1.38 -17.68
C TYR A 356 5.08 -1.79 -18.97
N LEU A 357 3.81 -2.20 -18.89
CA LEU A 357 2.98 -2.54 -20.04
C LEU A 357 1.85 -1.51 -20.19
N PRO A 358 1.46 -1.13 -21.41
CA PRO A 358 0.27 -0.30 -21.62
C PRO A 358 -0.96 -0.95 -21.01
N GLY A 359 -1.79 -0.18 -20.30
CA GLY A 359 -3.03 -0.67 -19.73
C GLY A 359 -4.08 -0.97 -20.80
N GLU A 360 -4.67 -2.13 -20.75
CA GLU A 360 -5.72 -2.58 -21.67
C GLU A 360 -7.07 -2.70 -20.98
N SER A 361 -7.08 -3.18 -19.74
CA SER A 361 -8.31 -3.34 -18.96
C SER A 361 -8.03 -3.22 -17.46
N LEU A 362 -9.05 -3.48 -16.64
CA LEU A 362 -8.89 -3.66 -15.19
C LEU A 362 -8.14 -4.95 -14.84
N PHE A 363 -8.22 -5.97 -15.70
CA PHE A 363 -7.60 -7.27 -15.47
C PHE A 363 -6.17 -7.32 -16.04
N PRO A 364 -5.13 -7.49 -15.20
CA PRO A 364 -3.75 -7.61 -15.66
C PRO A 364 -3.49 -8.92 -16.40
N GLY A 365 -2.46 -8.91 -17.25
CA GLY A 365 -2.15 -10.03 -18.15
C GLY A 365 -1.67 -11.32 -17.49
N TRP A 366 -1.29 -11.29 -16.21
CA TRP A 366 -0.86 -12.49 -15.48
C TRP A 366 -2.02 -13.36 -14.98
N LEU A 367 -3.26 -12.84 -14.95
CA LEU A 367 -4.42 -13.59 -14.47
C LEU A 367 -4.71 -14.79 -15.37
N ARG A 368 -5.02 -15.91 -14.73
CA ARG A 368 -5.38 -17.15 -15.44
C ARG A 368 -6.86 -17.17 -15.81
N GLY A 369 -7.14 -17.66 -17.01
CA GLY A 369 -8.47 -18.03 -17.48
C GLY A 369 -8.77 -19.52 -17.20
N VAL A 370 -9.46 -20.19 -18.15
CA VAL A 370 -9.80 -21.62 -18.04
C VAL A 370 -8.61 -22.48 -18.44
N GLU A 371 -8.02 -22.23 -19.60
CA GLU A 371 -6.90 -23.00 -20.19
C GLU A 371 -5.66 -22.14 -20.41
N ASP A 372 -5.83 -20.82 -20.64
CA ASP A 372 -4.77 -19.86 -20.94
C ASP A 372 -4.88 -18.63 -20.03
N SER A 373 -4.27 -17.50 -20.38
CA SER A 373 -4.48 -16.26 -19.65
C SER A 373 -5.91 -15.76 -19.85
N LEU A 374 -6.48 -15.11 -18.80
CA LEU A 374 -7.81 -14.49 -18.90
C LEU A 374 -7.88 -13.50 -20.07
N ARG A 375 -6.78 -12.78 -20.33
CA ARG A 375 -6.70 -11.80 -21.40
C ARG A 375 -6.74 -12.43 -22.80
N ASP A 376 -6.14 -13.60 -22.99
CA ASP A 376 -6.13 -14.30 -24.27
C ASP A 376 -7.48 -14.93 -24.57
N GLU A 377 -8.16 -15.47 -23.54
CA GLU A 377 -9.49 -16.06 -23.67
C GLU A 377 -10.61 -15.00 -23.77
N TYR A 378 -10.46 -13.89 -23.06
CA TYR A 378 -11.42 -12.78 -23.00
C TYR A 378 -10.71 -11.46 -23.29
N PRO A 379 -10.32 -11.19 -24.56
CA PRO A 379 -9.60 -9.96 -24.89
C PRO A 379 -10.42 -8.71 -24.58
N ALA A 380 -9.75 -7.74 -23.96
CA ALA A 380 -10.39 -6.48 -23.62
C ALA A 380 -10.79 -5.70 -24.87
N PRO A 381 -12.01 -5.12 -24.91
CA PRO A 381 -12.30 -4.07 -25.89
C PRO A 381 -11.42 -2.85 -25.59
N ILE A 382 -10.81 -2.23 -26.58
CA ILE A 382 -9.91 -1.10 -26.42
C ILE A 382 -10.36 0.07 -27.29
N TYR A 383 -10.50 1.26 -26.70
CA TYR A 383 -10.62 2.50 -27.46
C TYR A 383 -9.23 2.94 -27.97
N ASN A 384 -9.02 2.83 -29.26
CA ASN A 384 -7.85 3.45 -29.87
C ASN A 384 -8.01 4.97 -29.88
N ARG A 385 -6.90 5.70 -29.66
CA ARG A 385 -6.90 7.17 -29.74
C ARG A 385 -7.52 7.66 -31.05
N ASN A 386 -8.56 8.48 -30.91
CA ASN A 386 -9.25 9.12 -32.03
C ASN A 386 -9.71 10.52 -31.65
N ILE A 387 -8.90 11.51 -31.98
CA ILE A 387 -9.14 12.91 -31.57
C ILE A 387 -10.42 13.49 -32.19
N ALA A 388 -10.74 13.13 -33.45
CA ALA A 388 -11.96 13.60 -34.09
C ALA A 388 -13.22 13.08 -33.36
N LEU A 389 -13.25 11.78 -33.05
CA LEU A 389 -14.33 11.17 -32.31
C LEU A 389 -14.38 11.67 -30.85
N ALA A 390 -13.22 11.88 -30.22
CA ALA A 390 -13.11 12.46 -28.88
C ALA A 390 -13.79 13.84 -28.80
N ARG A 391 -13.53 14.72 -29.79
CA ARG A 391 -14.16 16.05 -29.87
C ARG A 391 -15.65 15.97 -30.16
N GLN A 392 -16.08 14.99 -30.95
CA GLN A 392 -17.51 14.77 -31.17
C GLN A 392 -18.22 14.37 -29.86
N HIS A 393 -17.66 13.45 -29.09
CA HIS A 393 -18.18 13.08 -27.77
C HIS A 393 -18.14 14.25 -26.79
N LEU A 394 -17.10 15.09 -26.83
CA LEU A 394 -17.05 16.30 -26.00
C LEU A 394 -18.20 17.26 -26.34
N GLN A 395 -18.48 17.49 -27.63
CA GLN A 395 -19.62 18.34 -28.03
C GLN A 395 -20.94 17.75 -27.54
N MET A 396 -21.15 16.44 -27.71
CA MET A 396 -22.36 15.76 -27.20
C MET A 396 -22.49 15.94 -25.68
N ALA A 397 -21.38 15.81 -24.94
CA ALA A 397 -21.37 16.02 -23.49
C ALA A 397 -21.74 17.47 -23.11
N LEU A 398 -21.22 18.47 -23.81
CA LEU A 398 -21.56 19.88 -23.58
C LEU A 398 -23.03 20.15 -23.83
N ASP A 399 -23.60 19.62 -24.93
CA ASP A 399 -25.00 19.75 -25.27
C ASP A 399 -25.92 19.10 -24.21
N GLU A 400 -25.57 17.89 -23.74
CA GLU A 400 -26.30 17.15 -22.69
C GLU A 400 -26.23 17.83 -21.33
N LEU A 401 -25.10 18.47 -21.01
CA LEU A 401 -24.88 19.20 -19.75
C LEU A 401 -25.38 20.66 -19.80
N GLY A 402 -25.75 21.16 -20.98
CA GLY A 402 -26.18 22.55 -21.16
C GLY A 402 -25.05 23.57 -20.96
N LEU A 403 -23.84 23.21 -21.34
CA LEU A 403 -22.61 24.01 -21.15
C LEU A 403 -22.08 24.48 -22.52
N GLU A 404 -21.58 25.71 -22.59
CA GLU A 404 -20.80 26.17 -23.75
C GLU A 404 -19.37 25.68 -23.73
N GLN A 405 -18.81 25.52 -22.52
CA GLN A 405 -17.47 24.98 -22.27
C GLN A 405 -17.42 24.30 -20.89
N LEU A 406 -16.51 23.34 -20.72
CA LEU A 406 -16.29 22.73 -19.43
C LEU A 406 -15.61 23.72 -18.47
N PRO A 407 -16.01 23.73 -17.19
CA PRO A 407 -15.22 24.38 -16.16
C PRO A 407 -13.89 23.65 -15.99
N GLN A 408 -12.98 24.27 -15.25
CA GLN A 408 -11.73 23.64 -14.88
C GLN A 408 -11.99 22.37 -14.05
N MET A 409 -11.32 21.27 -14.42
CA MET A 409 -11.51 19.95 -13.79
C MET A 409 -10.25 19.55 -13.01
N THR A 410 -10.43 18.75 -11.96
CA THR A 410 -9.35 18.32 -11.07
C THR A 410 -8.93 16.88 -11.38
N LEU A 411 -7.62 16.66 -11.55
CA LEU A 411 -6.98 15.36 -11.59
C LEU A 411 -6.17 15.17 -10.29
N LEU A 412 -6.70 14.38 -9.37
CA LEU A 412 -6.04 14.01 -8.12
C LEU A 412 -4.94 12.98 -8.40
N THR A 413 -3.76 13.19 -7.84
CA THR A 413 -2.60 12.29 -8.02
C THR A 413 -1.70 12.27 -6.79
N GLY A 414 -0.68 11.42 -6.77
CA GLY A 414 0.41 11.45 -5.78
C GLY A 414 1.35 12.63 -6.01
N ASP A 415 2.10 13.01 -4.98
CA ASP A 415 3.04 14.14 -5.02
C ASP A 415 4.46 13.75 -5.47
N THR A 416 4.69 12.46 -5.78
CA THR A 416 6.00 12.00 -6.25
C THR A 416 6.36 12.57 -7.63
N PRO A 417 7.65 12.72 -7.96
CA PRO A 417 8.07 13.18 -9.28
C PRO A 417 7.47 12.35 -10.43
N THR A 418 7.41 11.04 -10.27
CA THR A 418 6.83 10.13 -11.27
C THR A 418 5.33 10.35 -11.44
N SER A 419 4.58 10.48 -10.34
CA SER A 419 3.14 10.75 -10.39
C SER A 419 2.83 12.10 -11.04
N ARG A 420 3.62 13.14 -10.71
CA ARG A 420 3.47 14.47 -11.32
C ARG A 420 3.75 14.43 -12.82
N MET A 421 4.82 13.78 -13.25
CA MET A 421 5.17 13.63 -14.67
C MET A 421 4.04 12.96 -15.48
N GLN A 422 3.42 11.93 -14.92
CA GLN A 422 2.29 11.26 -15.56
C GLN A 422 1.05 12.16 -15.60
N ALA A 423 0.75 12.88 -14.53
CA ALA A 423 -0.37 13.81 -14.47
C ALA A 423 -0.19 14.98 -15.46
N GLU A 424 1.03 15.50 -15.60
CA GLU A 424 1.40 16.53 -16.59
C GLU A 424 1.19 16.04 -18.04
N TYR A 425 1.49 14.76 -18.30
CA TYR A 425 1.17 14.15 -19.59
C TYR A 425 -0.32 14.21 -19.90
N TYR A 426 -1.20 13.83 -18.95
CA TYR A 426 -2.64 13.89 -19.15
C TYR A 426 -3.15 15.32 -19.26
N GLN A 427 -2.66 16.24 -18.44
CA GLN A 427 -2.99 17.67 -18.51
C GLN A 427 -2.71 18.23 -19.92
N GLU A 428 -1.49 17.96 -20.45
CA GLU A 428 -1.10 18.41 -21.78
C GLU A 428 -1.94 17.75 -22.88
N VAL A 429 -2.18 16.45 -22.80
CA VAL A 429 -2.95 15.68 -23.77
C VAL A 429 -4.40 16.17 -23.84
N PHE A 430 -5.04 16.39 -22.69
CA PHE A 430 -6.42 16.87 -22.63
C PHE A 430 -6.52 18.33 -23.11
N LYS A 431 -5.55 19.16 -22.75
CA LYS A 431 -5.49 20.55 -23.27
C LYS A 431 -5.31 20.59 -24.78
N ARG A 432 -4.33 19.87 -25.31
CA ARG A 432 -3.99 19.87 -26.73
C ARG A 432 -5.11 19.27 -27.60
N ASN A 433 -5.68 18.14 -27.16
CA ASN A 433 -6.60 17.36 -27.98
C ASN A 433 -8.06 17.80 -27.84
N LEU A 434 -8.47 18.25 -26.64
CA LEU A 434 -9.86 18.60 -26.31
C LEU A 434 -10.05 20.08 -25.95
N GLY A 435 -8.99 20.81 -25.65
CA GLY A 435 -9.08 22.18 -25.14
C GLY A 435 -9.49 22.26 -23.66
N ILE A 436 -9.48 21.15 -22.94
CA ILE A 436 -9.91 21.08 -21.54
C ILE A 436 -8.73 21.43 -20.62
N ASP A 437 -8.96 22.37 -19.69
CA ASP A 437 -8.01 22.72 -18.64
C ASP A 437 -8.20 21.81 -17.43
N VAL A 438 -7.14 21.07 -17.08
CA VAL A 438 -7.11 20.18 -15.92
C VAL A 438 -6.13 20.72 -14.88
N ILE A 439 -6.57 20.84 -13.62
CA ILE A 439 -5.71 21.13 -12.47
C ILE A 439 -5.16 19.84 -11.92
N ILE A 440 -3.85 19.76 -11.75
CA ILE A 440 -3.19 18.68 -11.03
C ILE A 440 -3.27 18.96 -9.53
N ASP A 441 -4.02 18.11 -8.82
CA ASP A 441 -4.10 18.11 -7.35
C ASP A 441 -3.17 17.02 -6.81
N ALA A 442 -1.91 17.38 -6.59
CA ALA A 442 -0.88 16.44 -6.13
C ALA A 442 -0.83 16.42 -4.59
N GLN A 443 -1.11 15.26 -4.00
CA GLN A 443 -1.23 15.07 -2.55
C GLN A 443 -0.30 13.97 -2.06
N ILE A 444 0.18 14.10 -0.81
CA ILE A 444 0.83 13.00 -0.10
C ILE A 444 -0.15 11.81 0.02
N PHE A 445 0.38 10.61 0.17
CA PHE A 445 -0.39 9.37 0.08
C PHE A 445 -1.65 9.36 0.97
N ARG A 446 -1.50 9.67 2.26
CA ARG A 446 -2.63 9.73 3.22
C ARG A 446 -3.72 10.71 2.77
N GLN A 447 -3.35 11.95 2.42
CA GLN A 447 -4.30 12.97 1.99
C GLN A 447 -5.00 12.59 0.68
N ARG A 448 -4.27 11.93 -0.25
CA ARG A 448 -4.86 11.39 -1.47
C ARG A 448 -5.94 10.37 -1.16
N LEU A 449 -5.68 9.41 -0.26
CA LEU A 449 -6.68 8.41 0.16
C LEU A 449 -7.90 9.06 0.82
N GLU A 450 -7.71 10.06 1.68
CA GLU A 450 -8.80 10.81 2.30
C GLU A 450 -9.66 11.53 1.26
N LYS A 451 -9.05 12.20 0.28
CA LYS A 451 -9.76 12.85 -0.83
C LYS A 451 -10.49 11.85 -1.73
N MET A 452 -9.89 10.70 -2.03
CA MET A 452 -10.54 9.62 -2.76
C MET A 452 -11.79 9.13 -2.01
N THR A 453 -11.69 8.90 -0.72
CA THR A 453 -12.81 8.43 0.12
C THR A 453 -13.93 9.47 0.22
N SER A 454 -13.60 10.74 0.41
CA SER A 454 -14.59 11.84 0.46
C SER A 454 -15.18 12.20 -0.91
N GLY A 455 -14.53 11.79 -2.02
CA GLY A 455 -14.93 12.14 -3.38
C GLY A 455 -14.56 13.57 -3.79
N ASP A 456 -13.49 14.12 -3.21
CA ASP A 456 -12.97 15.45 -3.55
C ASP A 456 -12.04 15.38 -4.77
N PHE A 457 -12.57 14.98 -5.91
CA PHE A 457 -11.90 14.91 -7.21
C PHE A 457 -12.93 14.83 -8.34
N ASP A 458 -12.55 15.14 -9.56
CA ASP A 458 -13.31 14.82 -10.77
C ASP A 458 -12.76 13.54 -11.42
N MET A 459 -11.45 13.47 -11.48
CA MET A 459 -10.67 12.30 -11.93
C MET A 459 -9.57 12.03 -10.92
N VAL A 460 -9.21 10.76 -10.72
CA VAL A 460 -8.07 10.37 -9.87
C VAL A 460 -7.19 9.35 -10.57
N MET A 461 -5.88 9.54 -10.49
CA MET A 461 -4.91 8.51 -10.86
C MET A 461 -4.80 7.53 -9.70
N ALA A 462 -5.38 6.35 -9.90
CA ALA A 462 -5.45 5.28 -8.92
C ALA A 462 -4.77 4.01 -9.44
N GLY A 463 -4.63 3.02 -8.59
CA GLY A 463 -4.17 1.69 -8.95
C GLY A 463 -4.77 0.66 -8.01
N TRP A 464 -4.84 -0.57 -8.47
CA TRP A 464 -5.29 -1.71 -7.69
C TRP A 464 -4.33 -2.89 -7.87
N GLY A 465 -3.79 -3.38 -6.76
CA GLY A 465 -3.01 -4.61 -6.70
C GLY A 465 -3.91 -5.78 -6.28
N PRO A 466 -3.52 -7.02 -6.56
CA PRO A 466 -4.32 -8.18 -6.17
C PRO A 466 -4.24 -8.43 -4.66
N ASP A 467 -5.40 -8.63 -4.04
CA ASP A 467 -5.51 -9.00 -2.63
C ASP A 467 -5.30 -10.52 -2.45
N TYR A 468 -5.75 -11.30 -3.46
CA TYR A 468 -5.64 -12.76 -3.50
C TYR A 468 -5.59 -13.27 -4.96
N ASP A 469 -5.18 -14.54 -5.14
CA ASP A 469 -4.95 -15.16 -6.45
C ASP A 469 -6.27 -15.60 -7.12
N ASP A 470 -7.11 -14.63 -7.48
CA ASP A 470 -8.33 -14.85 -8.26
C ASP A 470 -8.73 -13.56 -8.98
N PRO A 471 -9.26 -13.59 -10.23
CA PRO A 471 -9.68 -12.37 -10.94
C PRO A 471 -10.72 -11.54 -10.19
N LEU A 472 -11.44 -12.13 -9.26
CA LEU A 472 -12.44 -11.43 -8.45
C LEU A 472 -11.86 -10.27 -7.63
N THR A 473 -10.57 -10.33 -7.24
CA THR A 473 -9.89 -9.24 -6.54
C THR A 473 -9.91 -7.92 -7.32
N PHE A 474 -10.03 -7.98 -8.64
CA PHE A 474 -10.21 -6.82 -9.51
C PHE A 474 -11.67 -6.58 -9.87
N ALA A 475 -12.42 -7.67 -10.13
CA ALA A 475 -13.76 -7.60 -10.66
C ALA A 475 -14.75 -6.90 -9.74
N ASP A 476 -14.65 -7.12 -8.44
CA ASP A 476 -15.58 -6.57 -7.46
C ASP A 476 -15.26 -5.13 -7.04
N LEU A 477 -14.10 -4.57 -7.45
CA LEU A 477 -13.68 -3.21 -7.11
C LEU A 477 -14.74 -2.15 -7.44
N PHE A 478 -15.42 -2.31 -8.58
CA PHE A 478 -16.44 -1.36 -9.05
C PHE A 478 -17.87 -1.81 -8.79
N SER A 479 -18.10 -2.85 -8.00
CA SER A 479 -19.45 -3.20 -7.54
C SER A 479 -20.02 -2.11 -6.62
N SER A 480 -21.34 -1.97 -6.59
CA SER A 480 -22.02 -0.88 -5.89
C SER A 480 -21.82 -0.92 -4.36
N TRP A 481 -21.58 -2.11 -3.80
CA TRP A 481 -21.33 -2.31 -2.37
C TRP A 481 -19.87 -2.10 -1.97
N ASN A 482 -18.92 -2.09 -2.92
CA ASN A 482 -17.51 -1.97 -2.60
C ASN A 482 -17.13 -0.52 -2.24
N LEU A 483 -16.66 -0.29 -1.02
CA LEU A 483 -16.29 1.03 -0.55
C LEU A 483 -14.99 1.57 -1.20
N ASN A 484 -14.17 0.68 -1.79
CA ASN A 484 -13.00 1.07 -2.57
C ASN A 484 -13.36 1.52 -4.01
N ASN A 485 -14.61 1.36 -4.43
CA ASN A 485 -15.21 2.05 -5.57
C ASN A 485 -15.31 3.56 -5.23
N ARG A 486 -14.17 4.24 -5.30
CA ARG A 486 -14.03 5.63 -4.81
C ARG A 486 -14.82 6.62 -5.66
N GLY A 487 -15.00 6.33 -6.94
CA GLY A 487 -15.82 7.10 -7.86
C GLY A 487 -17.33 6.89 -7.67
N ARG A 488 -17.76 5.88 -6.91
CA ARG A 488 -19.16 5.51 -6.70
C ARG A 488 -19.89 5.19 -8.00
N TYR A 489 -19.24 4.48 -8.91
CA TYR A 489 -19.92 3.86 -10.03
C TYR A 489 -20.95 2.83 -9.52
N ALA A 490 -22.11 2.74 -10.19
CA ALA A 490 -23.14 1.76 -9.85
C ALA A 490 -23.81 1.24 -11.11
N SER A 491 -23.92 -0.08 -11.23
CA SER A 491 -24.55 -0.76 -12.35
C SER A 491 -25.12 -2.10 -11.89
N ASP A 492 -26.43 -2.26 -11.95
CA ASP A 492 -27.09 -3.55 -11.62
C ASP A 492 -26.57 -4.70 -12.49
N ALA A 493 -26.23 -4.40 -13.75
CA ALA A 493 -25.69 -5.39 -14.69
C ALA A 493 -24.29 -5.85 -14.25
N LEU A 494 -23.42 -4.93 -13.83
CA LEU A 494 -22.08 -5.28 -13.31
C LEU A 494 -22.20 -6.06 -12.00
N ASP A 495 -23.04 -5.60 -11.09
CA ASP A 495 -23.27 -6.23 -9.80
C ASP A 495 -23.77 -7.70 -9.97
N ALA A 496 -24.65 -7.93 -10.95
CA ALA A 496 -25.12 -9.29 -11.27
C ALA A 496 -23.98 -10.19 -11.74
N GLN A 497 -23.08 -9.71 -12.59
CA GLN A 497 -21.94 -10.49 -13.07
C GLN A 497 -20.93 -10.76 -11.95
N VAL A 498 -20.67 -9.78 -11.09
CA VAL A 498 -19.81 -9.98 -9.91
C VAL A 498 -20.38 -11.06 -8.99
N ARG A 499 -21.69 -11.08 -8.75
CA ARG A 499 -22.32 -12.14 -7.94
C ARG A 499 -22.23 -13.53 -8.60
N ILE A 500 -22.32 -13.64 -9.92
CA ILE A 500 -22.07 -14.90 -10.64
C ILE A 500 -20.61 -15.33 -10.42
N ALA A 501 -19.65 -14.42 -10.62
CA ALA A 501 -18.23 -14.71 -10.41
C ALA A 501 -17.90 -15.10 -8.96
N GLN A 502 -18.64 -14.58 -7.98
CA GLN A 502 -18.49 -14.93 -6.56
C GLN A 502 -19.04 -16.30 -6.21
N SER A 503 -20.17 -16.71 -6.81
CA SER A 503 -20.96 -17.86 -6.34
C SER A 503 -20.88 -19.10 -7.22
N SER A 504 -20.51 -18.99 -8.51
CA SER A 504 -20.43 -20.16 -9.38
C SER A 504 -19.22 -21.04 -9.05
N LEU A 505 -19.42 -22.34 -9.05
CA LEU A 505 -18.36 -23.36 -8.99
C LEU A 505 -17.89 -23.80 -10.40
N ASP A 506 -18.59 -23.38 -11.45
CA ASP A 506 -18.21 -23.65 -12.84
C ASP A 506 -17.17 -22.59 -13.28
N THR A 507 -15.95 -23.04 -13.56
CA THR A 507 -14.85 -22.15 -13.94
C THR A 507 -15.17 -21.40 -15.24
N VAL A 508 -15.84 -22.04 -16.21
CA VAL A 508 -16.19 -21.41 -17.49
C VAL A 508 -17.23 -20.31 -17.26
N GLU A 509 -18.27 -20.58 -16.45
CA GLU A 509 -19.27 -19.57 -16.10
C GLU A 509 -18.65 -18.37 -15.37
N ARG A 510 -17.70 -18.61 -14.44
CA ARG A 510 -16.96 -17.54 -13.77
C ARG A 510 -16.14 -16.69 -14.74
N MET A 511 -15.37 -17.33 -15.63
CA MET A 511 -14.54 -16.62 -16.60
C MET A 511 -15.40 -15.84 -17.60
N ASN A 512 -16.55 -16.36 -18.03
CA ASN A 512 -17.53 -15.62 -18.84
C ASN A 512 -18.03 -14.37 -18.09
N ALA A 513 -18.31 -14.48 -16.79
CA ALA A 513 -18.73 -13.33 -15.99
C ALA A 513 -17.63 -12.27 -15.92
N PHE A 514 -16.35 -12.63 -15.77
CA PHE A 514 -15.24 -11.66 -15.81
C PHE A 514 -15.10 -10.99 -17.18
N GLY A 515 -15.27 -11.73 -18.28
CA GLY A 515 -15.31 -11.18 -19.63
C GLY A 515 -16.44 -10.14 -19.79
N GLU A 516 -17.61 -10.42 -19.25
CA GLU A 516 -18.75 -9.51 -19.29
C GLU A 516 -18.55 -8.27 -18.39
N ILE A 517 -17.95 -8.42 -17.19
CA ILE A 517 -17.55 -7.29 -16.33
C ILE A 517 -16.61 -6.36 -17.09
N GLN A 518 -15.59 -6.93 -17.75
CA GLN A 518 -14.64 -6.16 -18.55
C GLN A 518 -15.35 -5.38 -19.67
N ARG A 519 -16.31 -5.98 -20.36
CA ARG A 519 -17.11 -5.33 -21.41
C ARG A 519 -17.94 -4.15 -20.84
N LEU A 520 -18.60 -4.35 -19.70
CA LEU A 520 -19.41 -3.33 -19.05
C LEU A 520 -18.57 -2.13 -18.59
N LEU A 521 -17.41 -2.40 -17.95
CA LEU A 521 -16.48 -1.33 -17.53
C LEU A 521 -15.98 -0.51 -18.72
N TYR A 522 -15.75 -1.16 -19.87
CA TYR A 522 -15.34 -0.50 -21.11
C TYR A 522 -16.47 0.35 -21.69
N GLU A 523 -17.69 -0.20 -21.85
CA GLU A 523 -18.83 0.51 -22.46
C GLU A 523 -19.21 1.77 -21.68
N ASP A 524 -19.19 1.66 -20.36
CA ASP A 524 -19.49 2.77 -19.46
C ASP A 524 -18.28 3.69 -19.19
N VAL A 525 -17.11 3.33 -19.72
CA VAL A 525 -15.85 4.05 -19.48
C VAL A 525 -15.69 4.40 -18.00
N VAL A 526 -15.75 3.39 -17.16
CA VAL A 526 -15.62 3.56 -15.70
C VAL A 526 -14.22 4.01 -15.33
N ILE A 527 -13.23 3.51 -16.08
CA ILE A 527 -11.81 3.86 -15.94
C ILE A 527 -11.17 4.11 -17.32
N ILE A 528 -10.03 4.78 -17.27
CA ILE A 528 -9.05 4.75 -18.37
C ILE A 528 -7.88 3.91 -17.90
N PRO A 529 -7.65 2.68 -18.43
CA PRO A 529 -6.47 1.90 -18.09
C PRO A 529 -5.20 2.62 -18.53
N ASN A 530 -4.25 2.83 -17.60
CA ASN A 530 -3.02 3.55 -17.87
C ASN A 530 -1.88 2.59 -18.19
N TYR A 531 -1.55 1.71 -17.23
CA TYR A 531 -0.47 0.74 -17.36
C TYR A 531 -0.56 -0.36 -16.30
N GLU A 532 0.09 -1.48 -16.59
CA GLU A 532 0.48 -2.47 -15.60
C GLU A 532 1.90 -2.13 -15.15
N ARG A 533 2.11 -2.06 -13.82
CA ARG A 533 3.37 -1.62 -13.27
C ARG A 533 4.39 -2.74 -13.19
N GLY A 534 5.61 -2.43 -13.63
CA GLY A 534 6.80 -3.21 -13.32
C GLY A 534 7.78 -2.39 -12.51
N TYR A 535 8.65 -3.06 -11.78
CA TYR A 535 9.78 -2.45 -11.09
C TYR A 535 11.09 -2.86 -11.73
N VAL A 536 12.01 -1.92 -11.73
CA VAL A 536 13.44 -2.17 -11.99
C VAL A 536 14.19 -1.76 -10.75
N TYR A 537 15.00 -2.63 -10.19
CA TYR A 537 15.65 -2.39 -8.92
C TYR A 537 17.04 -3.04 -8.84
N VAL A 538 17.80 -2.61 -7.86
CA VAL A 538 19.10 -3.16 -7.49
C VAL A 538 19.10 -3.54 -6.01
N THR A 539 19.91 -4.53 -5.65
CA THR A 539 20.08 -5.00 -4.27
C THR A 539 21.55 -5.08 -3.91
N ASP A 540 21.89 -4.89 -2.64
CA ASP A 540 23.22 -5.21 -2.12
C ASP A 540 23.50 -6.69 -2.34
N PRO A 541 24.64 -7.08 -2.92
CA PRO A 541 24.94 -8.47 -3.24
C PRO A 541 25.03 -9.40 -2.03
N ARG A 542 25.16 -8.85 -0.82
CA ARG A 542 25.13 -9.63 0.44
C ARG A 542 23.71 -9.96 0.91
N LEU A 543 22.69 -9.23 0.46
CA LEU A 543 21.31 -9.57 0.77
C LEU A 543 20.84 -10.72 -0.12
N ARG A 544 20.46 -11.83 0.49
CA ARG A 544 19.93 -13.02 -0.17
C ARG A 544 18.51 -13.30 0.32
N GLY A 545 17.73 -14.04 -0.48
CA GLY A 545 16.40 -14.50 -0.10
C GLY A 545 15.34 -13.40 -0.01
N LEU A 546 15.64 -12.16 -0.50
CA LEU A 546 14.62 -11.15 -0.73
C LEU A 546 13.65 -11.66 -1.79
N ILE A 547 12.36 -11.59 -1.50
CA ILE A 547 11.30 -12.01 -2.42
C ILE A 547 10.49 -10.79 -2.84
N ARG A 548 10.16 -10.71 -4.13
CA ARG A 548 9.16 -9.79 -4.67
C ARG A 548 7.94 -10.62 -5.06
N ARG A 549 6.75 -10.19 -4.61
CA ARG A 549 5.50 -10.94 -4.82
C ARG A 549 4.46 -10.09 -5.53
N VAL A 550 3.64 -10.77 -6.33
CA VAL A 550 2.40 -10.18 -6.89
C VAL A 550 1.32 -10.09 -5.80
N ILE A 551 1.27 -11.11 -4.92
CA ILE A 551 0.24 -11.23 -3.86
C ILE A 551 0.94 -11.32 -2.51
N GLY A 552 0.40 -10.64 -1.51
CA GLY A 552 0.99 -10.51 -0.17
C GLY A 552 1.94 -9.31 -0.07
N ALA A 553 3.04 -9.46 0.68
CA ALA A 553 4.04 -8.41 0.77
C ALA A 553 4.81 -8.27 -0.54
N GLU A 554 4.64 -7.15 -1.26
CA GLU A 554 5.37 -6.86 -2.50
C GLU A 554 6.89 -6.99 -2.32
N ILE A 555 7.40 -6.54 -1.20
CA ILE A 555 8.79 -6.73 -0.76
C ILE A 555 8.75 -7.56 0.52
N ASP A 556 9.25 -8.80 0.46
CA ASP A 556 9.21 -9.75 1.57
C ASP A 556 10.65 -10.06 2.02
N PHE A 557 11.02 -9.56 3.20
CA PHE A 557 12.29 -9.82 3.87
C PHE A 557 12.21 -11.00 4.83
N THR A 558 11.07 -11.64 5.00
CA THR A 558 10.91 -12.69 6.02
C THR A 558 11.79 -13.92 5.75
N TYR A 559 12.13 -14.16 4.47
CA TYR A 559 13.06 -15.21 4.05
C TYR A 559 14.49 -14.71 3.79
N ALA A 560 14.73 -13.41 3.96
CA ALA A 560 16.02 -12.83 3.66
C ALA A 560 17.09 -13.19 4.70
N TRP A 561 18.34 -13.22 4.25
CA TRP A 561 19.52 -13.39 5.11
C TRP A 561 20.71 -12.62 4.55
N ILE A 562 21.70 -12.37 5.41
CA ILE A 562 22.95 -11.72 5.01
C ILE A 562 23.98 -12.82 4.72
N GLU A 563 24.55 -12.79 3.51
CA GLU A 563 25.68 -13.63 3.11
C GLU A 563 26.98 -12.97 3.58
N GLU A 564 27.85 -13.71 4.28
CA GLU A 564 29.15 -13.26 4.81
C GLU A 564 30.21 -13.04 3.71
#